data_62cde0b928aeea243f3fc22c48502ce6
#
_entry.id   62cde0b928aeea243f3fc22c48502ce6
#
_cell.length_a   1.000
_cell.length_b   1.000
_cell.length_c   1.000
_cell.angle_alpha   90.00
_cell.angle_beta   90.00
_cell.angle_gamma   90.00
#
_symmetry.space_group_name_H-M   'P 1'
#
loop_
_entity.id
_entity.type
_entity.pdbx_description
1 polymer ?
#
loop_
_entity_poly.entity_id
_entity_poly.type
_entity_poly.pdbx_seq_one_letter_code
_entity_poly.pdbx_strand_id
1 'polypeptide(L)'
;FTADEKSMKAILRGDAGFDGFSVTDWDNCHSLLAAQHVAADMPEASVLAAKAGNDMMMTSLGFYDAAIDAVRSGKLDEAVLDDAVRHILTIKCRMNLLAQPEKSGRPGCIGCEEHQQAALRAARKSITLLKNDAHTLPLTSVRRVAVIGANADDIRAQYGDWTYFTHPGFQPDRPAVRPYVTIREGIEAIGAQENFEVVYHRGCGVLPSEDDNIPGAVAACRNADAIVLVVGDVYAQYGETKDRADLALSGRQLELYRELRALGIPLVTVLLSSKPLAIPEIAHSTDALVCAFNGGMFGGQAVAEAIFGRLNPSGRLPISFPHHSGQVPVYYNHLPGWHWGHYCDLPAEPLFTFGEGIGYAPFVYRDLAVDADSLTLSVKVRNA
;
A
#
# COMPACT_ATOMS: atom_id res chain seq x y z
N PHE A 1 -16.84 -0.30 -16.97
CA PHE A 1 -16.13 -0.36 -18.26
C PHE A 1 -16.58 -1.54 -19.13
N THR A 2 -16.81 -2.73 -18.56
CA THR A 2 -17.09 -3.96 -19.33
C THR A 2 -18.26 -3.83 -20.32
N ALA A 3 -19.29 -3.01 -20.02
CA ALA A 3 -20.41 -2.73 -20.93
C ALA A 3 -20.39 -1.29 -21.49
N ASP A 4 -19.30 -0.55 -21.31
CA ASP A 4 -19.21 0.87 -21.72
C ASP A 4 -18.41 1.04 -23.02
N GLU A 5 -19.12 1.09 -24.13
CA GLU A 5 -18.56 1.28 -25.47
C GLU A 5 -17.80 2.61 -25.60
N LYS A 6 -18.26 3.68 -24.94
CA LYS A 6 -17.60 4.99 -24.99
C LYS A 6 -16.19 4.91 -24.39
N SER A 7 -16.06 4.34 -23.20
CA SER A 7 -14.75 4.20 -22.54
C SER A 7 -13.81 3.31 -23.34
N MET A 8 -14.29 2.17 -23.83
CA MET A 8 -13.42 1.18 -24.47
C MET A 8 -13.07 1.55 -25.93
N LYS A 9 -14.01 2.06 -26.70
CA LYS A 9 -13.78 2.39 -28.12
C LYS A 9 -13.38 3.85 -28.31
N ALA A 10 -14.19 4.81 -27.85
CA ALA A 10 -13.93 6.21 -28.15
C ALA A 10 -12.71 6.73 -27.37
N ILE A 11 -12.64 6.52 -26.05
CA ILE A 11 -11.56 7.05 -25.22
C ILE A 11 -10.30 6.19 -25.36
N LEU A 12 -10.40 4.88 -25.02
CA LEU A 12 -9.20 4.02 -24.98
C LEU A 12 -8.58 3.83 -26.35
N ARG A 13 -9.37 3.40 -27.37
CA ARG A 13 -8.83 3.14 -28.70
C ARG A 13 -8.75 4.38 -29.58
N GLY A 14 -9.75 5.28 -29.49
CA GLY A 14 -9.77 6.52 -30.27
C GLY A 14 -8.81 7.56 -29.71
N ASP A 15 -9.17 8.21 -28.60
CA ASP A 15 -8.42 9.36 -28.08
C ASP A 15 -7.01 8.99 -27.57
N ALA A 16 -6.88 7.86 -26.88
CA ALA A 16 -5.60 7.40 -26.34
C ALA A 16 -4.77 6.56 -27.33
N GLY A 17 -5.33 6.15 -28.49
CA GLY A 17 -4.63 5.39 -29.53
C GLY A 17 -4.16 3.99 -29.10
N PHE A 18 -4.85 3.35 -28.17
CA PHE A 18 -4.48 2.02 -27.68
C PHE A 18 -4.68 0.94 -28.74
N ASP A 19 -3.61 0.27 -29.14
CA ASP A 19 -3.57 -0.76 -30.18
C ASP A 19 -3.33 -2.20 -29.66
N GLY A 20 -3.34 -2.37 -28.34
CA GLY A 20 -3.26 -3.67 -27.69
C GLY A 20 -4.61 -4.40 -27.61
N PHE A 21 -4.67 -5.49 -26.84
CA PHE A 21 -5.93 -6.13 -26.51
C PHE A 21 -6.33 -5.83 -25.05
N SER A 22 -7.63 -5.79 -24.82
CA SER A 22 -8.21 -5.64 -23.48
C SER A 22 -8.64 -7.00 -22.93
N VAL A 23 -8.53 -7.17 -21.61
CA VAL A 23 -9.07 -8.33 -20.89
C VAL A 23 -9.96 -7.83 -19.79
N THR A 24 -11.13 -8.46 -19.60
CA THR A 24 -11.99 -8.13 -18.46
C THR A 24 -11.36 -8.60 -17.17
N ASP A 25 -11.83 -8.10 -16.05
CA ASP A 25 -11.56 -8.71 -14.77
C ASP A 25 -12.32 -10.05 -14.63
N TRP A 26 -12.08 -10.76 -13.52
CA TRP A 26 -12.60 -12.09 -13.22
C TRP A 26 -14.13 -12.12 -13.28
N ASP A 27 -14.66 -12.98 -14.15
CA ASP A 27 -16.10 -13.22 -14.35
C ASP A 27 -16.98 -11.96 -14.55
N ASN A 28 -16.41 -10.95 -15.20
CA ASN A 28 -17.09 -9.65 -15.34
C ASN A 28 -18.32 -9.67 -16.25
N CYS A 29 -18.45 -10.63 -17.18
CA CYS A 29 -19.71 -10.78 -17.91
C CYS A 29 -20.85 -11.20 -16.96
N HIS A 30 -20.60 -12.13 -16.05
CA HIS A 30 -21.59 -12.52 -15.03
C HIS A 30 -21.86 -11.38 -14.04
N SER A 31 -20.87 -10.54 -13.74
CA SER A 31 -21.08 -9.35 -12.91
C SER A 31 -22.05 -8.35 -13.50
N LEU A 32 -22.13 -8.23 -14.84
CA LEU A 32 -23.16 -7.39 -15.50
C LEU A 32 -24.59 -7.85 -15.19
N LEU A 33 -24.78 -9.15 -14.99
CA LEU A 33 -26.05 -9.75 -14.62
C LEU A 33 -26.25 -9.73 -13.10
N ALA A 34 -25.37 -10.33 -12.32
CA ALA A 34 -25.59 -10.64 -10.91
C ALA A 34 -25.35 -9.47 -9.96
N ALA A 35 -24.42 -8.57 -10.28
CA ALA A 35 -24.02 -7.46 -9.41
C ALA A 35 -24.50 -6.10 -9.92
N GLN A 36 -24.34 -5.83 -11.22
CA GLN A 36 -24.62 -4.53 -11.80
C GLN A 36 -26.05 -4.41 -12.37
N HIS A 37 -26.73 -5.54 -12.61
CA HIS A 37 -28.11 -5.63 -13.11
C HIS A 37 -28.35 -4.83 -14.40
N VAL A 38 -27.36 -4.79 -15.30
CA VAL A 38 -27.44 -4.12 -16.61
C VAL A 38 -27.74 -5.09 -17.76
N ALA A 39 -27.77 -6.38 -17.48
CA ALA A 39 -28.18 -7.46 -18.39
C ALA A 39 -29.20 -8.38 -17.71
N ALA A 40 -30.14 -8.92 -18.47
CA ALA A 40 -31.16 -9.83 -17.95
C ALA A 40 -30.65 -11.29 -17.86
N ASP A 41 -29.71 -11.65 -18.74
CA ASP A 41 -29.16 -13.00 -18.82
C ASP A 41 -27.71 -12.99 -19.37
N MET A 42 -27.03 -14.15 -19.34
CA MET A 42 -25.66 -14.28 -19.87
C MET A 42 -25.55 -14.00 -21.36
N PRO A 43 -26.48 -14.40 -22.24
CA PRO A 43 -26.49 -13.99 -23.62
C PRO A 43 -26.45 -12.48 -23.82
N GLU A 44 -27.29 -11.73 -23.12
CA GLU A 44 -27.29 -10.26 -23.19
C GLU A 44 -25.99 -9.66 -22.62
N ALA A 45 -25.54 -10.13 -21.46
CA ALA A 45 -24.25 -9.70 -20.86
C ALA A 45 -23.07 -9.90 -21.81
N SER A 46 -23.05 -11.05 -22.49
CA SER A 46 -22.01 -11.39 -23.46
C SER A 46 -22.03 -10.47 -24.68
N VAL A 47 -23.20 -10.16 -25.19
CA VAL A 47 -23.36 -9.21 -26.32
C VAL A 47 -22.94 -7.81 -25.91
N LEU A 48 -23.31 -7.34 -24.72
CA LEU A 48 -22.93 -6.03 -24.21
C LEU A 48 -21.40 -5.93 -24.04
N ALA A 49 -20.80 -6.92 -23.42
CA ALA A 49 -19.34 -6.94 -23.21
C ALA A 49 -18.55 -6.97 -24.53
N ALA A 50 -18.97 -7.79 -25.48
CA ALA A 50 -18.33 -7.85 -26.80
C ALA A 50 -18.49 -6.53 -27.56
N LYS A 51 -19.72 -5.99 -27.65
CA LYS A 51 -20.00 -4.72 -28.33
C LYS A 51 -19.25 -3.55 -27.71
N ALA A 52 -19.04 -3.57 -26.39
CA ALA A 52 -18.25 -2.53 -25.74
C ALA A 52 -16.77 -2.50 -26.20
N GLY A 53 -16.26 -3.58 -26.77
CA GLY A 53 -14.90 -3.66 -27.30
C GLY A 53 -13.91 -4.36 -26.38
N ASN A 54 -14.40 -5.24 -25.48
CA ASN A 54 -13.53 -6.16 -24.76
C ASN A 54 -13.10 -7.29 -25.69
N ASP A 55 -11.81 -7.60 -25.71
CA ASP A 55 -11.25 -8.61 -26.60
C ASP A 55 -11.18 -10.00 -25.96
N MET A 56 -10.93 -10.07 -24.65
CA MET A 56 -10.80 -11.32 -23.91
C MET A 56 -11.63 -11.27 -22.62
N MET A 57 -12.44 -12.28 -22.40
CA MET A 57 -13.29 -12.42 -21.21
C MET A 57 -12.64 -13.37 -20.21
N MET A 58 -12.21 -12.81 -19.06
CA MET A 58 -11.55 -13.62 -18.03
C MET A 58 -12.58 -14.46 -17.29
N THR A 59 -12.46 -15.79 -17.39
CA THR A 59 -13.25 -16.80 -16.64
C THR A 59 -14.78 -16.67 -16.71
N SER A 60 -15.34 -15.86 -17.61
CA SER A 60 -16.78 -15.74 -17.79
C SER A 60 -17.34 -16.99 -18.49
N LEU A 61 -17.69 -17.99 -17.69
CA LEU A 61 -18.29 -19.21 -18.20
C LEU A 61 -19.62 -18.92 -18.90
N GLY A 62 -19.85 -19.54 -20.05
CA GLY A 62 -21.02 -19.29 -20.87
C GLY A 62 -20.88 -18.17 -21.89
N PHE A 63 -19.84 -17.31 -21.81
CA PHE A 63 -19.59 -16.28 -22.84
C PHE A 63 -19.41 -16.87 -24.22
N TYR A 64 -18.63 -17.95 -24.35
CA TYR A 64 -18.30 -18.59 -25.63
C TYR A 64 -19.56 -19.05 -26.36
N ASP A 65 -20.40 -19.84 -25.71
CA ASP A 65 -21.62 -20.36 -26.31
C ASP A 65 -22.62 -19.23 -26.61
N ALA A 66 -22.76 -18.30 -25.69
CA ALA A 66 -23.63 -17.12 -25.87
C ALA A 66 -23.20 -16.22 -27.04
N ALA A 67 -21.90 -16.03 -27.24
CA ALA A 67 -21.37 -15.25 -28.37
C ALA A 67 -21.64 -15.96 -29.71
N ILE A 68 -21.46 -17.27 -29.81
CA ILE A 68 -21.79 -18.08 -30.98
C ILE A 68 -23.27 -17.94 -31.34
N ASP A 69 -24.17 -18.12 -30.33
CA ASP A 69 -25.61 -18.04 -30.55
C ASP A 69 -26.05 -16.61 -30.90
N ALA A 70 -25.39 -15.60 -30.33
CA ALA A 70 -25.66 -14.22 -30.67
C ALA A 70 -25.31 -13.89 -32.15
N VAL A 71 -24.18 -14.40 -32.64
CA VAL A 71 -23.80 -14.25 -34.06
C VAL A 71 -24.80 -14.99 -34.96
N ARG A 72 -25.10 -16.25 -34.65
CA ARG A 72 -26.06 -17.06 -35.44
C ARG A 72 -27.45 -16.46 -35.49
N SER A 73 -27.89 -15.79 -34.43
CA SER A 73 -29.18 -15.13 -34.35
C SER A 73 -29.18 -13.68 -34.85
N GLY A 74 -28.05 -13.16 -35.29
CA GLY A 74 -27.89 -11.78 -35.77
C GLY A 74 -27.92 -10.70 -34.69
N LYS A 75 -27.79 -11.06 -33.41
CA LYS A 75 -27.74 -10.12 -32.28
C LYS A 75 -26.33 -9.50 -32.10
N LEU A 76 -25.30 -10.18 -32.55
CA LEU A 76 -23.90 -9.74 -32.56
C LEU A 76 -23.33 -9.87 -33.96
N ASP A 77 -22.69 -8.83 -34.46
CA ASP A 77 -21.96 -8.87 -35.72
C ASP A 77 -20.66 -9.67 -35.52
N GLU A 78 -20.38 -10.62 -36.40
CA GLU A 78 -19.17 -11.45 -36.37
C GLU A 78 -17.91 -10.58 -36.44
N ALA A 79 -17.96 -9.44 -37.13
CA ALA A 79 -16.86 -8.50 -37.23
C ALA A 79 -16.37 -8.00 -35.86
N VAL A 80 -17.23 -7.96 -34.84
CA VAL A 80 -16.85 -7.59 -33.47
C VAL A 80 -15.90 -8.64 -32.86
N LEU A 81 -16.19 -9.93 -33.12
CA LEU A 81 -15.34 -11.02 -32.65
C LEU A 81 -14.03 -11.09 -33.46
N ASP A 82 -14.09 -10.82 -34.76
CA ASP A 82 -12.92 -10.74 -35.62
C ASP A 82 -11.94 -9.65 -35.16
N ASP A 83 -12.44 -8.51 -34.75
CA ASP A 83 -11.62 -7.42 -34.21
C ASP A 83 -10.94 -7.85 -32.92
N ALA A 84 -11.66 -8.46 -32.00
CA ALA A 84 -11.10 -9.00 -30.75
C ALA A 84 -10.00 -10.03 -31.01
N VAL A 85 -10.27 -10.98 -31.90
CA VAL A 85 -9.29 -12.00 -32.33
C VAL A 85 -8.06 -11.35 -32.96
N ARG A 86 -8.26 -10.34 -33.81
CA ARG A 86 -7.15 -9.62 -34.46
C ARG A 86 -6.25 -8.94 -33.45
N HIS A 87 -6.81 -8.26 -32.43
CA HIS A 87 -6.02 -7.64 -31.38
C HIS A 87 -5.19 -8.67 -30.60
N ILE A 88 -5.80 -9.78 -30.19
CA ILE A 88 -5.11 -10.86 -29.47
C ILE A 88 -4.00 -11.47 -30.32
N LEU A 89 -4.30 -11.81 -31.59
CA LEU A 89 -3.32 -12.40 -32.48
C LEU A 89 -2.17 -11.42 -32.81
N THR A 90 -2.46 -10.14 -32.93
CA THR A 90 -1.44 -9.12 -33.16
C THR A 90 -0.40 -9.11 -32.04
N ILE A 91 -0.84 -9.14 -30.79
CA ILE A 91 0.09 -9.20 -29.65
C ILE A 91 0.85 -10.53 -29.62
N LYS A 92 0.19 -11.65 -29.88
CA LYS A 92 0.88 -12.95 -29.98
C LYS A 92 1.96 -12.94 -31.08
N CYS A 93 1.68 -12.34 -32.24
CA CYS A 93 2.66 -12.20 -33.31
C CYS A 93 3.82 -11.27 -32.90
N ARG A 94 3.54 -10.10 -32.33
CA ARG A 94 4.57 -9.16 -31.82
C ARG A 94 5.49 -9.80 -30.79
N MET A 95 4.95 -10.71 -29.97
CA MET A 95 5.71 -11.47 -28.98
C MET A 95 6.37 -12.72 -29.54
N ASN A 96 6.19 -13.03 -30.82
CA ASN A 96 6.66 -14.25 -31.48
C ASN A 96 6.15 -15.57 -30.83
N LEU A 97 4.97 -15.51 -30.22
CA LEU A 97 4.41 -16.69 -29.51
C LEU A 97 3.89 -17.78 -30.46
N LEU A 98 3.58 -17.42 -31.72
CA LEU A 98 3.14 -18.41 -32.72
C LEU A 98 4.29 -19.27 -33.22
N ALA A 99 5.51 -18.72 -33.32
CA ALA A 99 6.70 -19.45 -33.72
C ALA A 99 7.44 -20.09 -32.52
N GLN A 100 7.34 -19.49 -31.33
CA GLN A 100 7.96 -19.94 -30.10
C GLN A 100 6.93 -19.88 -28.95
N PRO A 101 5.98 -20.83 -28.91
CA PRO A 101 4.90 -20.81 -27.91
C PRO A 101 5.39 -21.00 -26.48
N GLU A 102 6.51 -21.69 -26.30
CA GLU A 102 7.10 -21.94 -25.00
C GLU A 102 8.36 -21.10 -24.80
N LYS A 103 8.24 -20.03 -24.01
CA LYS A 103 9.41 -19.40 -23.44
C LYS A 103 9.73 -20.08 -22.13
N SER A 104 10.78 -20.90 -22.14
CA SER A 104 11.30 -21.46 -20.88
C SER A 104 11.72 -20.30 -19.96
N GLY A 105 10.98 -20.07 -18.89
CA GLY A 105 11.45 -19.25 -17.79
C GLY A 105 12.76 -19.83 -17.22
N ARG A 106 13.44 -19.07 -16.37
CA ARG A 106 14.56 -19.57 -15.59
C ARG A 106 14.05 -19.99 -14.20
N PRO A 107 13.55 -21.23 -14.00
CA PRO A 107 12.90 -21.64 -12.74
C PRO A 107 13.80 -21.49 -11.52
N GLY A 108 15.11 -21.59 -11.70
CA GLY A 108 16.09 -21.50 -10.61
C GLY A 108 16.36 -20.06 -10.12
N CYS A 109 15.74 -19.05 -10.73
CA CYS A 109 15.97 -17.65 -10.37
C CYS A 109 14.88 -17.06 -9.43
N ILE A 110 13.76 -17.77 -9.23
CA ILE A 110 12.67 -17.28 -8.37
C ILE A 110 13.13 -17.28 -6.90
N GLY A 111 13.05 -16.11 -6.24
CA GLY A 111 13.47 -15.95 -4.85
C GLY A 111 14.98 -16.02 -4.63
N CYS A 112 15.80 -15.95 -5.69
CA CYS A 112 17.24 -15.89 -5.59
C CYS A 112 17.73 -14.64 -4.85
N GLU A 113 19.00 -14.61 -4.48
CA GLU A 113 19.61 -13.50 -3.73
C GLU A 113 19.36 -12.13 -4.41
N GLU A 114 19.44 -12.05 -5.73
CA GLU A 114 19.19 -10.83 -6.48
C GLU A 114 17.76 -10.32 -6.28
N HIS A 115 16.75 -11.22 -6.27
CA HIS A 115 15.36 -10.86 -5.98
C HIS A 115 15.18 -10.40 -4.53
N GLN A 116 15.84 -11.06 -3.57
CA GLN A 116 15.80 -10.67 -2.16
C GLN A 116 16.42 -9.29 -1.95
N GLN A 117 17.56 -9.03 -2.56
CA GLN A 117 18.20 -7.70 -2.53
C GLN A 117 17.35 -6.62 -3.21
N ALA A 118 16.64 -6.95 -4.28
CA ALA A 118 15.70 -6.02 -4.91
C ALA A 118 14.53 -5.69 -3.95
N ALA A 119 13.96 -6.69 -3.27
CA ALA A 119 12.92 -6.49 -2.26
C ALA A 119 13.39 -5.63 -1.09
N LEU A 120 14.60 -5.89 -0.57
CA LEU A 120 15.20 -5.07 0.50
C LEU A 120 15.44 -3.62 0.05
N ARG A 121 15.97 -3.42 -1.16
CA ARG A 121 16.11 -2.05 -1.71
C ARG A 121 14.78 -1.32 -1.84
N ALA A 122 13.71 -2.01 -2.26
CA ALA A 122 12.37 -1.44 -2.33
C ALA A 122 11.85 -1.05 -0.93
N ALA A 123 11.97 -1.95 0.04
CA ALA A 123 11.60 -1.69 1.43
C ALA A 123 12.33 -0.47 2.01
N ARG A 124 13.65 -0.39 1.83
CA ARG A 124 14.47 0.75 2.29
C ARG A 124 14.02 2.08 1.68
N LYS A 125 13.67 2.09 0.38
CA LYS A 125 13.22 3.30 -0.32
C LYS A 125 11.81 3.73 0.04
N SER A 126 10.98 2.82 0.55
CA SER A 126 9.60 3.11 0.95
C SER A 126 9.46 3.71 2.35
N ILE A 127 10.47 3.57 3.22
CA ILE A 127 10.41 4.11 4.58
C ILE A 127 10.27 5.63 4.53
N THR A 128 9.15 6.12 5.09
CA THR A 128 8.79 7.54 5.12
C THR A 128 8.83 8.06 6.55
N LEU A 129 9.72 8.98 6.85
CA LEU A 129 9.77 9.67 8.14
C LEU A 129 8.85 10.89 8.07
N LEU A 130 7.79 10.91 8.90
CA LEU A 130 6.78 11.97 8.89
C LEU A 130 7.01 13.02 9.99
N LYS A 131 7.64 12.62 11.09
CA LYS A 131 7.93 13.52 12.21
C LYS A 131 9.23 13.09 12.89
N ASN A 132 10.01 14.05 13.38
CA ASN A 132 11.24 13.81 14.14
C ASN A 132 11.58 15.00 15.03
N ASP A 133 10.83 15.17 16.12
CA ASP A 133 11.01 16.26 17.05
C ASP A 133 12.31 16.11 17.83
N ALA A 134 12.97 17.24 18.08
CA ALA A 134 14.22 17.28 18.83
C ALA A 134 15.29 16.30 18.34
N HIS A 135 15.24 15.88 17.07
CA HIS A 135 16.14 14.86 16.52
C HIS A 135 16.12 13.53 17.32
N THR A 136 14.93 13.09 17.73
CA THR A 136 14.75 11.81 18.43
C THR A 136 15.33 10.64 17.64
N LEU A 137 15.17 10.65 16.32
CA LEU A 137 15.82 9.72 15.40
C LEU A 137 17.03 10.38 14.70
N PRO A 138 18.08 9.62 14.39
CA PRO A 138 18.28 8.20 14.71
C PRO A 138 18.55 7.97 16.19
N LEU A 139 18.09 6.82 16.72
CA LEU A 139 18.44 6.41 18.09
C LEU A 139 19.93 6.10 18.15
N THR A 140 20.62 6.79 19.03
CA THR A 140 22.06 6.60 19.26
C THR A 140 22.33 6.49 20.75
N SER A 141 23.38 5.74 21.11
CA SER A 141 23.82 5.62 22.51
C SER A 141 22.76 5.07 23.47
N VAL A 142 21.82 4.26 22.97
CA VAL A 142 20.81 3.58 23.79
C VAL A 142 21.41 2.31 24.42
N ARG A 143 20.97 1.97 25.62
CA ARG A 143 21.34 0.73 26.31
C ARG A 143 20.19 -0.25 26.38
N ARG A 144 18.96 0.25 26.34
CA ARG A 144 17.76 -0.55 26.42
C ARG A 144 16.63 0.08 25.59
N VAL A 145 16.06 -0.68 24.67
CA VAL A 145 14.96 -0.27 23.80
C VAL A 145 13.77 -1.19 24.07
N ALA A 146 12.60 -0.58 24.33
CA ALA A 146 11.35 -1.32 24.44
C ALA A 146 10.64 -1.31 23.07
N VAL A 147 10.40 -2.49 22.52
CA VAL A 147 9.62 -2.70 21.29
C VAL A 147 8.23 -3.16 21.67
N ILE A 148 7.23 -2.35 21.36
CA ILE A 148 5.85 -2.58 21.83
C ILE A 148 4.90 -2.64 20.62
N GLY A 149 3.88 -3.49 20.73
CA GLY A 149 2.82 -3.62 19.72
C GLY A 149 2.78 -4.98 19.05
N ALA A 150 1.58 -5.45 18.73
CA ALA A 150 1.39 -6.75 18.06
C ALA A 150 2.08 -6.82 16.71
N ASN A 151 1.98 -5.74 15.92
CA ASN A 151 2.56 -5.66 14.58
C ASN A 151 4.10 -5.62 14.56
N ALA A 152 4.74 -5.41 15.72
CA ALA A 152 6.20 -5.44 15.79
C ALA A 152 6.78 -6.83 15.47
N ASP A 153 6.02 -7.88 15.76
CA ASP A 153 6.43 -9.28 15.57
C ASP A 153 5.44 -10.09 14.70
N ASP A 154 4.67 -9.41 13.88
CA ASP A 154 3.76 -10.03 12.91
C ASP A 154 4.21 -9.76 11.48
N ILE A 155 4.83 -10.77 10.86
CA ILE A 155 5.29 -10.64 9.47
C ILE A 155 4.11 -10.48 8.49
N ARG A 156 2.93 -10.99 8.80
CA ARG A 156 1.76 -10.86 7.92
C ARG A 156 1.30 -9.42 7.82
N ALA A 157 1.43 -8.64 8.90
CA ALA A 157 1.13 -7.22 8.88
C ALA A 157 2.06 -6.40 7.95
N GLN A 158 3.25 -6.93 7.62
CA GLN A 158 4.19 -6.31 6.69
C GLN A 158 3.89 -6.62 5.22
N TYR A 159 3.04 -7.63 4.92
CA TYR A 159 2.65 -7.97 3.56
C TYR A 159 1.36 -7.23 3.17
N GLY A 160 1.27 -6.78 1.92
CA GLY A 160 0.02 -6.32 1.33
C GLY A 160 -0.92 -7.48 1.01
N ASP A 161 -2.13 -7.19 0.55
CA ASP A 161 -3.03 -8.21 0.00
C ASP A 161 -2.47 -8.78 -1.31
N TRP A 162 -3.09 -9.85 -1.81
CA TRP A 162 -2.62 -10.59 -2.98
C TRP A 162 -1.22 -11.17 -2.86
N THR A 163 -0.76 -11.39 -1.62
CA THR A 163 0.44 -12.17 -1.36
C THR A 163 0.07 -13.62 -1.00
N TYR A 164 1.05 -14.51 -1.07
CA TYR A 164 0.84 -15.94 -0.80
C TYR A 164 0.23 -16.26 0.56
N PHE A 165 0.41 -15.37 1.55
CA PHE A 165 -0.05 -15.60 2.92
C PHE A 165 -1.31 -14.82 3.29
N THR A 166 -1.69 -13.81 2.52
CA THR A 166 -2.69 -12.83 2.94
C THR A 166 -3.91 -12.74 2.05
N HIS A 167 -3.90 -13.36 0.88
CA HIS A 167 -5.07 -13.37 0.00
C HIS A 167 -6.13 -14.38 0.47
N PRO A 168 -7.45 -14.03 0.44
CA PRO A 168 -8.53 -14.90 0.91
C PRO A 168 -8.62 -16.29 0.25
N GLY A 169 -8.20 -16.43 -0.99
CA GLY A 169 -8.17 -17.70 -1.72
C GLY A 169 -7.01 -18.62 -1.30
N PHE A 170 -6.04 -18.10 -0.56
CA PHE A 170 -4.92 -18.88 -0.05
C PHE A 170 -5.16 -19.23 1.43
N GLN A 171 -4.65 -20.37 1.87
CA GLN A 171 -4.89 -20.84 3.23
C GLN A 171 -4.31 -19.85 4.25
N PRO A 172 -5.15 -19.17 5.06
CA PRO A 172 -4.71 -18.15 6.00
C PRO A 172 -3.79 -18.72 7.11
N ASP A 173 -3.84 -20.03 7.32
CA ASP A 173 -3.06 -20.72 8.36
C ASP A 173 -1.69 -21.20 7.87
N ARG A 174 -1.32 -20.95 6.62
CA ARG A 174 0.02 -21.27 6.16
C ARG A 174 1.07 -20.47 6.91
N PRO A 175 2.07 -21.12 7.49
CA PRO A 175 3.17 -20.38 8.11
C PRO A 175 3.92 -19.57 7.04
N ALA A 176 4.31 -18.35 7.40
CA ALA A 176 5.18 -17.56 6.55
C ALA A 176 6.52 -18.28 6.35
N VAL A 177 7.00 -18.32 5.11
CA VAL A 177 8.25 -19.00 4.74
C VAL A 177 9.39 -17.98 4.76
N ARG A 178 10.48 -18.33 5.45
CA ARG A 178 11.70 -17.51 5.43
C ARG A 178 12.41 -17.60 4.05
N PRO A 179 13.18 -16.54 3.66
CA PRO A 179 13.65 -15.47 4.55
C PRO A 179 12.61 -14.35 4.74
N TYR A 180 12.47 -13.87 5.97
CA TYR A 180 11.78 -12.61 6.32
C TYR A 180 12.35 -12.06 7.62
N VAL A 181 12.12 -10.77 7.89
CA VAL A 181 12.56 -10.08 9.10
C VAL A 181 11.40 -9.24 9.63
N THR A 182 10.93 -9.51 10.86
CA THR A 182 9.97 -8.66 11.56
C THR A 182 10.66 -7.39 12.07
N ILE A 183 9.88 -6.36 12.44
CA ILE A 183 10.46 -5.13 13.03
C ILE A 183 11.21 -5.46 14.31
N ARG A 184 10.63 -6.33 15.16
CA ARG A 184 11.29 -6.83 16.36
C ARG A 184 12.64 -7.48 16.03
N GLU A 185 12.65 -8.48 15.14
CA GLU A 185 13.87 -9.17 14.74
C GLU A 185 14.94 -8.22 14.16
N GLY A 186 14.51 -7.23 13.36
CA GLY A 186 15.42 -6.22 12.81
C GLY A 186 16.09 -5.38 13.90
N ILE A 187 15.33 -4.96 14.92
CA ILE A 187 15.84 -4.19 16.05
C ILE A 187 16.74 -5.07 16.94
N GLU A 188 16.35 -6.32 17.22
CA GLU A 188 17.16 -7.29 17.98
C GLU A 188 18.50 -7.55 17.27
N ALA A 189 18.51 -7.68 15.95
CA ALA A 189 19.74 -7.88 15.19
C ALA A 189 20.70 -6.68 15.29
N ILE A 190 20.18 -5.44 15.30
CA ILE A 190 21.00 -4.25 15.54
C ILE A 190 21.46 -4.19 16.99
N GLY A 191 20.58 -4.50 17.95
CA GLY A 191 20.92 -4.54 19.38
C GLY A 191 22.08 -5.50 19.69
N ALA A 192 22.08 -6.68 19.07
CA ALA A 192 23.17 -7.64 19.19
C ALA A 192 24.50 -7.11 18.64
N GLN A 193 24.47 -6.29 17.59
CA GLN A 193 25.66 -5.70 16.97
C GLN A 193 26.19 -4.49 17.76
N GLU A 194 25.31 -3.68 18.30
CA GLU A 194 25.63 -2.42 19.00
C GLU A 194 25.59 -2.54 20.52
N ASN A 195 25.31 -3.76 21.03
CA ASN A 195 25.34 -4.14 22.44
C ASN A 195 24.33 -3.35 23.30
N PHE A 196 23.07 -3.30 22.85
CA PHE A 196 21.95 -2.82 23.67
C PHE A 196 20.87 -3.90 23.86
N GLU A 197 20.16 -3.82 24.98
CA GLU A 197 19.06 -4.75 25.31
C GLU A 197 17.79 -4.37 24.56
N VAL A 198 17.09 -5.37 24.04
CA VAL A 198 15.75 -5.22 23.46
C VAL A 198 14.73 -5.97 24.30
N VAL A 199 13.70 -5.27 24.72
CA VAL A 199 12.57 -5.86 25.46
C VAL A 199 11.33 -5.75 24.60
N TYR A 200 10.70 -6.87 24.32
CA TYR A 200 9.46 -6.90 23.55
C TYR A 200 8.24 -7.17 24.43
N HIS A 201 7.15 -6.47 24.14
CA HIS A 201 5.85 -6.77 24.70
C HIS A 201 4.73 -6.42 23.74
N ARG A 202 3.79 -7.34 23.53
CA ARG A 202 2.67 -7.15 22.59
C ARG A 202 1.75 -5.99 22.98
N GLY A 203 1.50 -5.77 24.25
CA GLY A 203 0.60 -4.74 24.77
C GLY A 203 -0.87 -5.05 24.52
N CYS A 204 -1.31 -4.89 23.30
CA CYS A 204 -2.66 -5.28 22.86
C CYS A 204 -2.63 -5.82 21.44
N GLY A 205 -3.70 -6.52 21.04
CA GLY A 205 -3.94 -6.88 19.65
C GLY A 205 -4.32 -5.66 18.80
N VAL A 206 -4.17 -5.77 17.49
CA VAL A 206 -4.73 -4.78 16.55
C VAL A 206 -6.26 -4.83 16.57
N LEU A 207 -6.82 -6.04 16.57
CA LEU A 207 -8.22 -6.28 16.93
C LEU A 207 -8.34 -6.57 18.42
N PRO A 208 -9.50 -6.30 19.05
CA PRO A 208 -9.73 -6.62 20.44
C PRO A 208 -9.40 -8.10 20.74
N SER A 209 -8.70 -8.36 21.82
CA SER A 209 -8.22 -9.70 22.20
C SER A 209 -8.27 -9.88 23.70
N GLU A 210 -8.56 -11.09 24.18
CA GLU A 210 -8.49 -11.45 25.60
C GLU A 210 -7.05 -11.42 26.14
N ASP A 211 -6.05 -11.50 25.26
CA ASP A 211 -4.63 -11.42 25.61
C ASP A 211 -4.09 -9.99 25.77
N ASP A 212 -4.95 -8.98 25.71
CA ASP A 212 -4.54 -7.58 25.86
C ASP A 212 -4.02 -7.32 27.27
N ASN A 213 -2.76 -6.87 27.38
CA ASN A 213 -2.07 -6.58 28.62
C ASN A 213 -1.28 -5.26 28.53
N ILE A 214 -2.00 -4.14 28.48
CA ILE A 214 -1.39 -2.81 28.45
C ILE A 214 -0.54 -2.52 29.69
N PRO A 215 -0.98 -2.86 30.94
CA PRO A 215 -0.13 -2.67 32.11
C PRO A 215 1.21 -3.42 32.01
N GLY A 216 1.22 -4.63 31.45
CA GLY A 216 2.45 -5.39 31.21
C GLY A 216 3.38 -4.68 30.22
N ALA A 217 2.85 -4.08 29.15
CA ALA A 217 3.63 -3.28 28.20
C ALA A 217 4.24 -2.03 28.86
N VAL A 218 3.46 -1.32 29.67
CA VAL A 218 3.94 -0.18 30.46
C VAL A 218 5.07 -0.60 31.41
N ALA A 219 4.93 -1.74 32.08
CA ALA A 219 5.96 -2.27 32.99
C ALA A 219 7.24 -2.66 32.21
N ALA A 220 7.11 -3.22 31.00
CA ALA A 220 8.25 -3.57 30.13
C ALA A 220 9.05 -2.34 29.66
N CYS A 221 8.41 -1.18 29.55
CA CYS A 221 9.06 0.08 29.17
C CYS A 221 9.85 0.75 30.29
N ARG A 222 9.66 0.33 31.55
CA ARG A 222 10.42 0.90 32.68
C ARG A 222 11.92 0.69 32.43
N ASN A 223 12.69 1.76 32.62
CA ASN A 223 14.13 1.80 32.40
C ASN A 223 14.58 1.64 30.91
N ALA A 224 13.67 1.75 29.95
CA ALA A 224 14.07 1.89 28.56
C ALA A 224 14.57 3.31 28.26
N ASP A 225 15.58 3.42 27.43
CA ASP A 225 16.09 4.71 26.95
C ASP A 225 15.22 5.26 25.81
N ALA A 226 14.50 4.36 25.10
CA ALA A 226 13.51 4.70 24.07
C ALA A 226 12.45 3.59 23.92
N ILE A 227 11.27 4.00 23.48
CA ILE A 227 10.17 3.09 23.14
C ILE A 227 9.94 3.15 21.61
N VAL A 228 9.90 1.98 20.97
CA VAL A 228 9.45 1.81 19.58
C VAL A 228 8.08 1.15 19.62
N LEU A 229 7.03 1.93 19.42
CA LEU A 229 5.66 1.45 19.37
C LEU A 229 5.24 1.20 17.91
N VAL A 230 4.82 -0.03 17.61
CA VAL A 230 4.33 -0.40 16.26
C VAL A 230 2.83 -0.57 16.29
N VAL A 231 2.13 0.31 15.58
CA VAL A 231 0.66 0.33 15.46
C VAL A 231 0.23 0.27 13.99
N GLY A 232 -1.02 -0.04 13.74
CA GLY A 232 -1.58 -0.02 12.40
C GLY A 232 -2.68 -1.05 12.17
N ASP A 233 -2.69 -1.61 10.95
CA ASP A 233 -3.67 -2.59 10.50
C ASP A 233 -3.12 -4.02 10.55
N VAL A 234 -4.03 -4.99 10.45
CA VAL A 234 -3.74 -6.39 10.14
C VAL A 234 -4.41 -6.80 8.84
N TYR A 235 -3.94 -7.87 8.22
CA TYR A 235 -4.46 -8.32 6.92
C TYR A 235 -5.98 -8.58 6.88
N ALA A 236 -6.62 -8.80 8.04
CA ALA A 236 -8.08 -8.88 8.15
C ALA A 236 -8.80 -7.55 7.89
N GLN A 237 -8.09 -6.43 7.88
CA GLN A 237 -8.63 -5.07 7.76
C GLN A 237 -8.22 -4.35 6.49
N TYR A 238 -7.47 -4.98 5.60
CA TYR A 238 -7.09 -4.40 4.32
C TYR A 238 -7.09 -5.46 3.22
N GLY A 239 -7.20 -4.97 1.98
CA GLY A 239 -7.26 -5.80 0.80
C GLY A 239 -8.65 -5.87 0.19
N GLU A 240 -8.81 -6.70 -0.81
CA GLU A 240 -10.04 -6.88 -1.53
C GLU A 240 -11.17 -7.35 -0.61
N THR A 241 -12.33 -6.72 -0.74
CA THR A 241 -13.54 -6.96 0.10
C THR A 241 -13.41 -6.59 1.58
N LYS A 242 -12.37 -5.81 1.95
CA LYS A 242 -12.11 -5.41 3.35
C LYS A 242 -12.10 -3.89 3.50
N ASP A 243 -13.12 -3.24 2.93
CA ASP A 243 -13.29 -1.80 3.05
C ASP A 243 -13.61 -1.39 4.49
N ARG A 244 -13.05 -0.26 4.90
CA ARG A 244 -13.28 0.31 6.23
C ARG A 244 -13.94 1.67 6.14
N ALA A 245 -15.06 1.83 6.84
CA ALA A 245 -15.75 3.11 6.99
C ALA A 245 -15.03 4.02 7.99
N ASP A 246 -14.42 3.44 9.04
CA ASP A 246 -13.63 4.17 10.04
C ASP A 246 -12.13 3.92 9.81
N LEU A 247 -11.38 5.01 9.62
CA LEU A 247 -9.93 4.99 9.41
C LEU A 247 -9.12 5.16 10.70
N ALA A 248 -9.76 5.23 11.87
CA ALA A 248 -9.04 5.26 13.14
C ALA A 248 -8.31 3.93 13.42
N LEU A 249 -7.34 3.96 14.32
CA LEU A 249 -6.70 2.75 14.83
C LEU A 249 -7.75 1.85 15.50
N SER A 250 -7.72 0.57 15.18
CA SER A 250 -8.63 -0.43 15.74
C SER A 250 -8.21 -0.89 17.12
N GLY A 251 -9.15 -1.47 17.85
CA GLY A 251 -8.90 -2.04 19.17
C GLY A 251 -8.43 -1.02 20.20
N ARG A 252 -7.50 -1.43 21.04
CA ARG A 252 -6.97 -0.61 22.13
C ARG A 252 -5.62 0.04 21.83
N GLN A 253 -5.22 0.10 20.56
CA GLN A 253 -3.91 0.63 20.17
C GLN A 253 -3.71 2.10 20.59
N LEU A 254 -4.75 2.94 20.49
CA LEU A 254 -4.68 4.34 20.92
C LEU A 254 -4.59 4.46 22.45
N GLU A 255 -5.25 3.59 23.19
CA GLU A 255 -5.10 3.50 24.65
C GLU A 255 -3.67 3.10 25.04
N LEU A 256 -3.12 2.06 24.40
CA LEU A 256 -1.72 1.65 24.59
C LEU A 256 -0.76 2.82 24.29
N TYR A 257 -0.97 3.54 23.20
CA TYR A 257 -0.18 4.73 22.86
C TYR A 257 -0.18 5.77 24.01
N ARG A 258 -1.37 6.10 24.52
CA ARG A 258 -1.54 7.11 25.60
C ARG A 258 -0.81 6.71 26.87
N GLU A 259 -0.94 5.44 27.27
CA GLU A 259 -0.26 4.92 28.46
C GLU A 259 1.27 4.94 28.32
N LEU A 260 1.80 4.61 27.13
CA LEU A 260 3.22 4.67 26.86
C LEU A 260 3.72 6.12 26.78
N ARG A 261 2.95 7.02 26.17
CA ARG A 261 3.28 8.45 26.08
C ARG A 261 3.39 9.11 27.48
N ALA A 262 2.53 8.69 28.40
CA ALA A 262 2.52 9.19 29.78
C ALA A 262 3.81 8.87 30.56
N LEU A 263 4.62 7.91 30.12
CA LEU A 263 5.91 7.58 30.75
C LEU A 263 6.98 8.66 30.57
N GLY A 264 6.83 9.59 29.60
CA GLY A 264 7.81 10.61 29.31
C GLY A 264 9.14 10.10 28.73
N ILE A 265 9.19 8.84 28.29
CA ILE A 265 10.33 8.23 27.60
C ILE A 265 10.22 8.59 26.11
N PRO A 266 11.34 8.88 25.40
CA PRO A 266 11.32 9.09 23.95
C PRO A 266 10.53 8.01 23.22
N LEU A 267 9.48 8.42 22.49
CA LEU A 267 8.51 7.53 21.85
C LEU A 267 8.58 7.64 20.32
N VAL A 268 9.08 6.61 19.69
CA VAL A 268 9.07 6.43 18.24
C VAL A 268 7.86 5.59 17.86
N THR A 269 6.93 6.15 17.10
CA THR A 269 5.79 5.39 16.59
C THR A 269 6.05 4.96 15.16
N VAL A 270 5.89 3.66 14.88
CA VAL A 270 5.93 3.07 13.55
C VAL A 270 4.52 2.72 13.13
N LEU A 271 4.05 3.35 12.07
CA LEU A 271 2.75 3.06 11.45
C LEU A 271 2.94 2.00 10.37
N LEU A 272 2.34 0.84 10.58
CA LEU A 272 2.32 -0.28 9.66
C LEU A 272 0.89 -0.45 9.13
N SER A 273 0.60 0.10 7.96
CA SER A 273 -0.76 0.13 7.42
C SER A 273 -0.74 0.18 5.89
N SER A 274 -1.70 -0.50 5.27
CA SER A 274 -1.92 -0.48 3.81
C SER A 274 -2.62 0.78 3.30
N LYS A 275 -3.12 1.63 4.19
CA LYS A 275 -3.92 2.81 3.89
C LYS A 275 -3.58 3.98 4.81
N PRO A 276 -3.94 5.21 4.43
CA PRO A 276 -3.78 6.38 5.29
C PRO A 276 -4.77 6.32 6.45
N LEU A 277 -4.30 5.97 7.65
CA LEU A 277 -5.12 5.98 8.86
C LEU A 277 -5.24 7.39 9.44
N ALA A 278 -6.39 7.68 10.03
CA ALA A 278 -6.64 8.91 10.79
C ALA A 278 -6.02 8.79 12.19
N ILE A 279 -4.84 9.35 12.37
CA ILE A 279 -4.02 9.26 13.59
C ILE A 279 -3.61 10.62 14.14
N PRO A 280 -4.49 11.63 14.22
CA PRO A 280 -4.09 12.99 14.58
C PRO A 280 -3.43 13.10 15.95
N GLU A 281 -3.92 12.38 16.96
CA GLU A 281 -3.33 12.39 18.31
C GLU A 281 -1.88 11.90 18.31
N ILE A 282 -1.60 10.80 17.60
CA ILE A 282 -0.25 10.25 17.46
C ILE A 282 0.64 11.23 16.69
N ALA A 283 0.16 11.73 15.56
CA ALA A 283 0.91 12.64 14.72
C ALA A 283 1.36 13.91 15.47
N HIS A 284 0.49 14.44 16.34
CA HIS A 284 0.81 15.65 17.10
C HIS A 284 1.71 15.39 18.30
N SER A 285 1.58 14.25 18.97
CA SER A 285 2.19 14.04 20.30
C SER A 285 3.31 13.02 20.37
N THR A 286 3.55 12.18 19.36
CA THR A 286 4.73 11.30 19.32
C THR A 286 6.01 12.10 19.05
N ASP A 287 7.18 11.64 19.50
CA ASP A 287 8.44 12.34 19.27
C ASP A 287 8.99 12.07 17.87
N ALA A 288 8.78 10.86 17.33
CA ALA A 288 9.06 10.55 15.93
C ALA A 288 7.97 9.62 15.36
N LEU A 289 7.66 9.81 14.07
CA LEU A 289 6.67 9.01 13.34
C LEU A 289 7.25 8.47 12.04
N VAL A 290 7.32 7.17 11.95
CA VAL A 290 7.77 6.44 10.75
C VAL A 290 6.57 5.74 10.12
N CYS A 291 6.26 6.05 8.87
CA CYS A 291 5.28 5.29 8.08
C CYS A 291 6.00 4.24 7.24
N ALA A 292 5.73 2.98 7.51
CA ALA A 292 6.41 1.84 6.88
C ALA A 292 5.54 1.16 5.81
N PHE A 293 4.25 1.48 5.71
CA PHE A 293 3.30 0.79 4.83
C PHE A 293 3.42 -0.74 4.93
N ASN A 294 3.41 -1.44 3.81
CA ASN A 294 3.65 -2.88 3.73
C ASN A 294 5.03 -3.14 3.11
N GLY A 295 6.06 -3.13 3.94
CA GLY A 295 7.47 -3.27 3.51
C GLY A 295 7.86 -4.68 3.05
N GLY A 296 6.93 -5.65 3.07
CA GLY A 296 7.17 -7.02 2.66
C GLY A 296 8.17 -7.76 3.56
N MET A 297 8.82 -8.79 2.98
CA MET A 297 9.68 -9.71 3.73
C MET A 297 10.87 -9.05 4.46
N PHE A 298 11.32 -7.88 4.01
CA PHE A 298 12.44 -7.15 4.63
C PHE A 298 12.03 -5.79 5.20
N GLY A 299 10.71 -5.55 5.35
CA GLY A 299 10.18 -4.32 5.93
C GLY A 299 10.73 -4.05 7.33
N GLY A 300 10.79 -5.07 8.17
CA GLY A 300 11.32 -4.94 9.54
C GLY A 300 12.79 -4.57 9.57
N GLN A 301 13.61 -5.14 8.69
CA GLN A 301 15.01 -4.74 8.56
C GLN A 301 15.14 -3.27 8.15
N ALA A 302 14.37 -2.83 7.14
CA ALA A 302 14.42 -1.45 6.66
C ALA A 302 13.97 -0.44 7.73
N VAL A 303 12.93 -0.76 8.50
CA VAL A 303 12.45 0.05 9.63
C VAL A 303 13.55 0.15 10.71
N ALA A 304 14.14 -0.98 11.11
CA ALA A 304 15.22 -0.98 12.10
C ALA A 304 16.42 -0.15 11.62
N GLU A 305 16.86 -0.34 10.37
CA GLU A 305 17.95 0.44 9.80
C GLU A 305 17.67 1.95 9.79
N ALA A 306 16.41 2.35 9.52
CA ALA A 306 16.02 3.76 9.60
C ALA A 306 16.06 4.27 11.04
N ILE A 307 15.48 3.55 12.00
CA ILE A 307 15.44 3.96 13.41
C ILE A 307 16.85 4.17 13.98
N PHE A 308 17.81 3.33 13.61
CA PHE A 308 19.19 3.39 14.12
C PHE A 308 20.17 4.11 13.17
N GLY A 309 19.68 4.87 12.19
CA GLY A 309 20.53 5.71 11.33
C GLY A 309 21.39 4.99 10.29
N ARG A 310 21.20 3.68 10.12
CA ARG A 310 21.88 2.90 9.05
C ARG A 310 21.28 3.14 7.67
N LEU A 311 20.09 3.75 7.64
CA LEU A 311 19.35 4.19 6.47
C LEU A 311 18.85 5.60 6.71
N ASN A 312 19.13 6.53 5.78
CA ASN A 312 18.45 7.82 5.74
C ASN A 312 17.08 7.65 5.07
N PRO A 313 15.94 7.87 5.78
CA PRO A 313 14.62 7.76 5.20
C PRO A 313 14.49 8.66 3.97
N SER A 314 13.97 8.12 2.88
CA SER A 314 13.84 8.84 1.61
C SER A 314 12.46 8.69 0.96
N GLY A 315 11.58 7.89 1.55
CA GLY A 315 10.21 7.72 1.11
C GLY A 315 9.43 9.04 1.16
N ARG A 316 8.40 9.13 0.32
CA ARG A 316 7.43 10.22 0.31
C ARG A 316 6.04 9.63 0.25
N LEU A 317 5.09 10.27 0.93
CA LEU A 317 3.71 9.80 0.94
C LEU A 317 3.12 9.80 -0.48
N PRO A 318 2.61 8.66 -0.95
CA PRO A 318 1.93 8.57 -2.25
C PRO A 318 0.45 8.99 -2.19
N ILE A 319 -0.03 9.38 -1.01
CA ILE A 319 -1.42 9.74 -0.74
C ILE A 319 -1.47 10.67 0.48
N SER A 320 -2.45 11.59 0.53
CA SER A 320 -2.70 12.41 1.71
C SER A 320 -3.36 11.60 2.83
N PHE A 321 -3.05 11.92 4.08
CA PHE A 321 -3.64 11.33 5.27
C PHE A 321 -4.74 12.25 5.82
N PRO A 322 -5.93 11.73 6.17
CA PRO A 322 -6.99 12.52 6.77
C PRO A 322 -6.82 12.68 8.28
N HIS A 323 -7.41 13.72 8.84
CA HIS A 323 -7.59 13.82 10.30
C HIS A 323 -8.71 12.91 10.80
N HIS A 324 -9.73 12.67 9.95
CA HIS A 324 -10.92 11.89 10.29
C HIS A 324 -11.53 11.26 9.03
N SER A 325 -12.20 10.11 9.17
CA SER A 325 -12.86 9.41 8.07
C SER A 325 -13.86 10.28 7.30
N GLY A 326 -14.56 11.20 7.99
CA GLY A 326 -15.51 12.14 7.35
C GLY A 326 -14.86 13.17 6.43
N GLN A 327 -13.52 13.30 6.44
CA GLN A 327 -12.77 14.20 5.56
C GLN A 327 -12.47 13.58 4.19
N VAL A 328 -12.66 12.27 4.04
CA VAL A 328 -12.34 11.54 2.80
C VAL A 328 -13.42 11.80 1.74
N PRO A 329 -13.03 12.11 0.48
CA PRO A 329 -11.67 12.20 -0.07
C PRO A 329 -10.95 13.49 0.35
N VAL A 330 -9.68 13.38 0.78
CA VAL A 330 -8.86 14.50 1.19
C VAL A 330 -7.71 14.71 0.19
N TYR A 331 -7.60 15.93 -0.35
CA TYR A 331 -6.60 16.31 -1.34
C TYR A 331 -5.79 17.51 -0.87
N TYR A 332 -4.49 17.49 -1.09
CA TYR A 332 -3.61 18.62 -0.77
C TYR A 332 -3.81 19.84 -1.72
N ASN A 333 -4.39 19.62 -2.88
CA ASN A 333 -4.55 20.60 -3.95
C ASN A 333 -6.01 20.97 -4.23
N HIS A 334 -6.84 21.07 -3.19
CA HIS A 334 -8.20 21.58 -3.32
C HIS A 334 -8.24 22.97 -3.97
N LEU A 335 -9.30 23.23 -4.73
CA LEU A 335 -9.57 24.55 -5.26
C LEU A 335 -9.81 25.54 -4.12
N PRO A 336 -9.42 26.84 -4.28
CA PRO A 336 -9.73 27.87 -3.32
C PRO A 336 -11.24 27.92 -3.00
N GLY A 337 -11.57 28.10 -1.72
CA GLY A 337 -12.95 28.13 -1.26
C GLY A 337 -13.51 26.78 -0.79
N TRP A 338 -12.76 25.69 -0.92
CA TRP A 338 -13.14 24.42 -0.33
C TRP A 338 -13.34 24.56 1.17
N HIS A 339 -14.57 24.27 1.67
CA HIS A 339 -14.98 24.42 3.07
C HIS A 339 -14.55 25.76 3.73
N TRP A 340 -14.33 26.83 2.94
CA TRP A 340 -13.79 28.10 3.45
C TRP A 340 -12.48 27.93 4.26
N GLY A 341 -11.72 26.84 4.01
CA GLY A 341 -10.45 26.52 4.68
C GLY A 341 -10.59 25.73 5.97
N HIS A 342 -11.80 25.32 6.40
CA HIS A 342 -12.01 24.51 7.60
C HIS A 342 -13.37 23.83 7.62
N TYR A 343 -13.47 22.73 8.37
CA TYR A 343 -14.72 22.24 8.94
C TYR A 343 -15.03 23.00 10.22
N CYS A 344 -16.20 22.83 10.81
CA CYS A 344 -16.51 23.46 12.11
C CYS A 344 -15.64 22.92 13.26
N ASP A 345 -15.12 21.71 13.11
CA ASP A 345 -14.42 20.94 14.13
C ASP A 345 -13.03 20.44 13.71
N LEU A 346 -12.66 20.58 12.44
CA LEU A 346 -11.38 20.14 11.89
C LEU A 346 -10.82 21.16 10.88
N PRO A 347 -9.51 21.21 10.65
CA PRO A 347 -8.93 21.90 9.50
C PRO A 347 -9.35 21.22 8.20
N ALA A 348 -9.39 21.99 7.09
CA ALA A 348 -9.66 21.41 5.76
C ALA A 348 -8.43 20.69 5.18
N GLU A 349 -7.24 21.09 5.61
CA GLU A 349 -5.97 20.51 5.17
C GLU A 349 -5.85 19.06 5.63
N PRO A 350 -5.14 18.21 4.86
CA PRO A 350 -4.78 16.87 5.30
C PRO A 350 -3.92 16.87 6.58
N LEU A 351 -3.97 15.78 7.34
CA LEU A 351 -3.04 15.54 8.45
C LEU A 351 -1.59 15.47 7.97
N PHE A 352 -1.37 14.78 6.85
CA PHE A 352 -0.12 14.77 6.07
C PHE A 352 -0.47 14.86 4.59
N THR A 353 0.34 15.60 3.83
CA THR A 353 0.08 15.83 2.41
C THR A 353 0.75 14.78 1.52
N PHE A 354 0.19 14.55 0.33
CA PHE A 354 0.89 13.84 -0.73
C PHE A 354 2.29 14.43 -0.95
N GLY A 355 3.31 13.57 -1.06
CA GLY A 355 4.70 13.98 -1.25
C GLY A 355 5.45 14.33 0.04
N GLU A 356 4.78 14.34 1.20
CA GLU A 356 5.41 14.65 2.48
C GLU A 356 6.34 13.53 2.95
N GLY A 357 7.38 13.92 3.65
CA GLY A 357 8.40 13.08 4.23
C GLY A 357 9.68 13.87 4.47
N ILE A 358 10.39 13.51 5.51
CA ILE A 358 11.67 14.12 5.90
C ILE A 358 12.78 13.08 5.93
N GLY A 359 14.01 13.51 6.03
CA GLY A 359 15.18 12.64 6.18
C GLY A 359 16.15 13.23 7.22
N TYR A 360 17.19 12.48 7.55
CA TYR A 360 18.23 12.92 8.47
C TYR A 360 19.21 13.89 7.84
N ALA A 361 19.44 13.75 6.52
CA ALA A 361 20.33 14.65 5.81
C ALA A 361 19.62 15.98 5.47
N PRO A 362 20.16 17.15 5.87
CA PRO A 362 19.59 18.42 5.51
C PRO A 362 19.90 18.76 4.04
N PHE A 363 18.87 19.18 3.31
CA PHE A 363 19.00 19.72 1.97
C PHE A 363 18.74 21.22 1.99
N VAL A 364 19.62 21.98 1.38
CA VAL A 364 19.49 23.43 1.24
C VAL A 364 19.17 23.76 -0.20
N TYR A 365 18.05 24.45 -0.40
CA TYR A 365 17.59 24.94 -1.71
C TYR A 365 17.93 26.42 -1.83
N ARG A 366 18.59 26.81 -2.93
CA ARG A 366 19.00 28.20 -3.21
C ARG A 366 18.83 28.54 -4.69
N ASP A 367 18.85 29.82 -4.97
CA ASP A 367 18.90 30.35 -6.33
C ASP A 367 17.76 29.83 -7.21
N LEU A 368 16.50 29.84 -6.68
CA LEU A 368 15.33 29.55 -7.49
C LEU A 368 15.23 30.60 -8.60
N ALA A 369 15.27 30.18 -9.85
CA ALA A 369 15.03 31.02 -11.00
C ALA A 369 13.89 30.45 -11.84
N VAL A 370 13.08 31.36 -12.39
CA VAL A 370 11.95 31.05 -13.26
C VAL A 370 12.18 31.73 -14.59
N ASP A 371 12.24 30.96 -15.65
CA ASP A 371 12.19 31.45 -17.02
C ASP A 371 10.76 31.25 -17.53
N ALA A 372 10.02 32.35 -17.64
CA ALA A 372 8.61 32.33 -18.05
C ALA A 372 8.45 32.00 -19.56
N ASP A 373 9.44 32.32 -20.38
CA ASP A 373 9.36 32.10 -21.84
C ASP A 373 9.54 30.62 -22.18
N SER A 374 10.49 29.96 -21.52
CA SER A 374 10.72 28.52 -21.68
C SER A 374 9.93 27.65 -20.70
N LEU A 375 9.17 28.23 -19.78
CA LEU A 375 8.49 27.53 -18.68
C LEU A 375 9.44 26.64 -17.86
N THR A 376 10.68 27.12 -17.69
CA THR A 376 11.73 26.38 -16.98
C THR A 376 11.92 26.89 -15.57
N LEU A 377 11.93 25.97 -14.60
CA LEU A 377 12.31 26.24 -13.22
C LEU A 377 13.70 25.64 -12.98
N SER A 378 14.57 26.43 -12.35
CA SER A 378 15.88 25.94 -11.94
C SER A 378 16.13 26.29 -10.46
N VAL A 379 16.76 25.36 -9.73
CA VAL A 379 17.11 25.53 -8.32
C VAL A 379 18.42 24.81 -8.04
N LYS A 380 19.26 25.40 -7.21
CA LYS A 380 20.45 24.73 -6.69
C LYS A 380 20.11 23.96 -5.43
N VAL A 381 20.40 22.66 -5.41
CA VAL A 381 20.20 21.79 -4.25
C VAL A 381 21.56 21.39 -3.72
N ARG A 382 21.80 21.63 -2.44
CA ARG A 382 22.99 21.21 -1.73
C ARG A 382 22.59 20.22 -0.63
N ASN A 383 23.24 19.06 -0.61
CA ASN A 383 23.25 18.16 0.54
C ASN A 383 24.28 18.71 1.54
N ALA A 384 23.84 19.14 2.72
CA ALA A 384 24.67 19.88 3.69
C ALA A 384 25.15 18.98 4.83
#